data_14d3d74c7231c62950d70eaba97fa0d0
#
_entry.id   14d3d74c7231c62950d70eaba97fa0d0
#
_cell.length_a   1.000
_cell.length_b   1.000
_cell.length_c   1.000
_cell.angle_alpha   90.00
_cell.angle_beta   90.00
_cell.angle_gamma   90.00
#
_symmetry.space_group_name_H-M   'P 1'
#
loop_
_entity.id
_entity.type
_entity.pdbx_description
1 polymer ?
#
loop_
_entity_poly.entity_id
_entity_poly.type
_entity_poly.pdbx_seq_one_letter_code
_entity_poly.pdbx_strand_id
1 'polypeptide(L)'
;MKQILAIVKPYLAERVLDSLKRAPLEACTVREVKGFGRQKSYLDQYAESEYSMAFLPKVEISLWVDDTRVEEIVRKIVEIARTGRMGDGKIMVLPAVSSGAVVEF
;
A
#
# COMPACT_ATOMS: atom_id res chain seq x y z
N MET A 1 -18.64 0.08 2.33
CA MET A 1 -17.29 0.50 2.74
C MET A 1 -16.31 -0.63 2.53
N LYS A 2 -15.14 -0.32 2.01
CA LYS A 2 -14.08 -1.31 1.81
C LYS A 2 -12.77 -0.82 2.40
N GLN A 3 -11.90 -1.76 2.74
CA GLN A 3 -10.58 -1.45 3.23
C GLN A 3 -9.57 -1.65 2.09
N ILE A 4 -8.69 -0.68 1.94
CA ILE A 4 -7.58 -0.76 1.00
C ILE A 4 -6.30 -0.79 1.81
N LEU A 5 -5.48 -1.81 1.59
CA LEU A 5 -4.15 -1.90 2.16
C LEU A 5 -3.14 -1.72 1.05
N ALA A 6 -2.38 -0.65 1.10
CA ALA A 6 -1.34 -0.37 0.12
C ALA A 6 0.02 -0.50 0.77
N ILE A 7 0.88 -1.34 0.21
CA ILE A 7 2.25 -1.50 0.65
C ILE A 7 3.12 -0.87 -0.42
N VAL A 8 3.83 0.18 -0.07
CA VAL A 8 4.61 0.97 -1.02
C VAL A 8 6.04 1.17 -0.55
N LYS A 9 6.92 1.55 -1.47
CA LYS A 9 8.29 1.90 -1.13
C LYS A 9 8.30 3.16 -0.24
N PRO A 10 9.18 3.21 0.76
CA PRO A 10 9.17 4.34 1.70
C PRO A 10 9.30 5.71 1.04
N TYR A 11 10.14 5.84 0.03
CA TYR A 11 10.38 7.14 -0.60
C TYR A 11 9.18 7.62 -1.44
N LEU A 12 8.21 6.76 -1.70
CA LEU A 12 6.99 7.12 -2.42
C LEU A 12 5.80 7.34 -1.50
N ALA A 13 5.91 6.93 -0.24
CA ALA A 13 4.77 6.97 0.69
C ALA A 13 4.22 8.38 0.87
N GLU A 14 5.08 9.37 1.05
CA GLU A 14 4.64 10.75 1.27
C GLU A 14 3.88 11.28 0.05
N ARG A 15 4.35 10.97 -1.15
CA ARG A 15 3.68 11.39 -2.38
C ARG A 15 2.30 10.73 -2.52
N VAL A 16 2.22 9.47 -2.14
CA VAL A 16 0.93 8.77 -2.13
C VAL A 16 -0.03 9.45 -1.16
N LEU A 17 0.43 9.71 0.06
CA LEU A 17 -0.40 10.36 1.08
C LEU A 17 -0.84 11.74 0.64
N ASP A 18 0.05 12.51 0.01
CA ASP A 18 -0.30 13.83 -0.50
C ASP A 18 -1.40 13.76 -1.57
N SER A 19 -1.35 12.74 -2.42
CA SER A 19 -2.38 12.57 -3.45
C SER A 19 -3.75 12.25 -2.87
N LEU A 20 -3.78 11.72 -1.65
CA LEU A 20 -5.02 11.30 -0.98
C LEU A 20 -5.60 12.35 -0.05
N LYS A 21 -4.91 13.46 0.19
CA LYS A 21 -5.35 14.47 1.14
C LYS A 21 -6.75 15.03 0.88
N ARG A 22 -7.14 15.10 -0.39
CA ARG A 22 -8.44 15.64 -0.77
C ARG A 22 -9.45 14.55 -1.11
N ALA A 23 -9.05 13.31 -0.97
CA ALA A 23 -9.95 12.20 -1.24
C ALA A 23 -10.92 12.03 -0.07
N PRO A 24 -12.17 11.66 -0.34
CA PRO A 24 -13.12 11.41 0.74
C PRO A 24 -12.84 10.06 1.37
N LEU A 25 -11.96 10.06 2.36
CA LEU A 25 -11.59 8.87 3.11
C LEU A 25 -12.33 8.85 4.43
N GLU A 26 -12.77 7.67 4.84
CA GLU A 26 -13.39 7.50 6.14
C GLU A 26 -12.33 7.39 7.24
N ALA A 27 -11.21 6.75 6.92
CA ALA A 27 -10.09 6.65 7.85
C ALA A 27 -8.82 6.32 7.09
N CYS A 28 -7.68 6.73 7.63
CA CYS A 28 -6.38 6.44 7.06
C CYS A 28 -5.36 6.26 8.18
N THR A 29 -4.62 5.18 8.13
CA THR A 29 -3.50 4.94 9.04
C THR A 29 -2.27 4.55 8.26
N VAL A 30 -1.09 4.83 8.83
CA VAL A 30 0.19 4.57 8.18
C VAL A 30 1.09 3.85 9.16
N ARG A 31 1.77 2.80 8.69
CA ARG A 31 2.72 2.05 9.50
C ARG A 31 3.96 1.74 8.70
N GLU A 32 5.10 1.75 9.38
CA GLU A 32 6.32 1.24 8.81
C GLU A 32 6.34 -0.27 9.00
N VAL A 33 6.64 -0.99 7.91
CA VAL A 33 6.68 -2.44 7.93
C VAL A 33 7.91 -2.92 7.18
N LYS A 34 8.23 -4.19 7.30
CA LYS A 34 9.27 -4.82 6.51
C LYS A 34 8.59 -5.79 5.55
N GLY A 35 8.88 -5.61 4.27
CA GLY A 35 8.31 -6.43 3.23
C GLY A 35 9.28 -7.48 2.74
N PHE A 36 8.75 -8.65 2.45
CA PHE A 36 9.49 -9.74 1.84
C PHE A 36 8.72 -10.15 0.59
N GLY A 37 9.39 -10.17 -0.55
CA GLY A 37 8.68 -10.49 -1.77
C GLY A 37 9.52 -10.41 -3.03
N ARG A 38 8.89 -10.02 -4.11
CA ARG A 38 9.47 -10.11 -5.44
C ARG A 38 10.64 -9.17 -5.70
N GLN A 39 10.82 -8.13 -4.89
CA GLN A 39 11.98 -7.27 -5.04
C GLN A 39 13.29 -8.04 -4.90
N LYS A 40 13.24 -9.23 -4.38
CA LYS A 40 14.42 -10.07 -4.29
C LYS A 40 15.02 -10.38 -5.66
N SER A 41 14.28 -10.22 -6.73
CA SER A 41 14.83 -10.39 -8.07
C SER A 41 15.94 -9.39 -8.39
N TYR A 42 16.01 -8.29 -7.68
CA TYR A 42 17.12 -7.36 -7.80
C TYR A 42 18.41 -7.91 -7.20
N LEU A 43 18.27 -8.91 -6.38
CA LEU A 43 19.35 -9.53 -5.66
C LEU A 43 19.75 -10.88 -6.26
N ASP A 44 19.29 -11.15 -7.47
CA ASP A 44 19.53 -12.44 -8.14
C ASP A 44 20.99 -12.81 -8.26
N GLN A 45 21.85 -11.83 -8.34
CA GLN A 45 23.28 -12.04 -8.44
C GLN A 45 23.92 -12.31 -7.08
N TYR A 46 23.18 -12.24 -6.03
CA TYR A 46 23.66 -12.49 -4.68
C TYR A 46 23.37 -13.91 -4.25
N ALA A 47 24.03 -14.34 -3.18
CA ALA A 47 23.77 -15.64 -2.61
C ALA A 47 22.32 -15.76 -2.17
N GLU A 48 21.71 -16.91 -2.41
CA GLU A 48 20.32 -17.17 -2.03
C GLU A 48 20.09 -16.97 -0.54
N SER A 49 21.06 -17.29 0.28
CA SER A 49 20.94 -17.10 1.73
C SER A 49 20.84 -15.62 2.11
N GLU A 50 21.53 -14.74 1.39
CA GLU A 50 21.43 -13.31 1.65
C GLU A 50 20.05 -12.79 1.29
N TYR A 51 19.56 -13.27 0.19
CA TYR A 51 18.27 -12.94 -0.31
C TYR A 51 17.15 -13.37 0.64
N SER A 52 17.21 -14.60 1.12
CA SER A 52 16.16 -15.15 1.99
C SER A 52 16.08 -14.43 3.33
N MET A 53 17.12 -13.70 3.69
CA MET A 53 17.17 -12.95 4.94
C MET A 53 16.79 -11.48 4.74
N ALA A 54 16.53 -11.07 3.51
CA ALA A 54 16.29 -9.67 3.22
C ALA A 54 14.82 -9.29 3.44
N PHE A 55 14.58 -8.56 4.49
CA PHE A 55 13.30 -7.89 4.73
C PHE A 55 13.53 -6.41 4.49
N LEU A 56 12.94 -5.89 3.42
CA LEU A 56 13.15 -4.50 3.04
C LEU A 56 12.08 -3.60 3.67
N PRO A 57 12.46 -2.38 4.05
CA PRO A 57 11.49 -1.46 4.63
C PRO A 57 10.41 -1.08 3.59
N LYS A 58 9.20 -1.03 4.05
CA LYS A 58 8.04 -0.62 3.28
C LYS A 58 7.14 0.23 4.17
N VAL A 59 6.19 0.91 3.56
CA VAL A 59 5.17 1.64 4.29
C VAL A 59 3.82 1.06 3.94
N GLU A 60 3.04 0.74 4.96
CA GLU A 60 1.68 0.25 4.79
C GLU A 60 0.72 1.41 5.04
N ILE A 61 -0.13 1.66 4.07
CA ILE A 61 -1.17 2.67 4.16
C ILE A 61 -2.50 1.93 4.17
N SER A 62 -3.25 2.08 5.25
CA SER A 62 -4.54 1.44 5.41
C SER A 62 -5.65 2.49 5.31
N LEU A 63 -6.58 2.26 4.40
CA LEU A 63 -7.66 3.20 4.11
C LEU A 63 -9.01 2.52 4.24
N TRP A 64 -10.00 3.28 4.72
CA TRP A 64 -11.40 2.88 4.65
C TRP A 64 -12.11 3.86 3.73
N VAL A 65 -12.74 3.35 2.70
CA VAL A 65 -13.38 4.19 1.68
C VAL A 65 -14.76 3.63 1.32
N ASP A 66 -15.60 4.52 0.83
CA ASP A 66 -16.88 4.10 0.26
C ASP A 66 -16.65 3.23 -0.97
N ASP A 67 -17.53 2.26 -1.19
CA ASP A 67 -17.41 1.32 -2.30
C ASP A 67 -17.26 2.01 -3.65
N THR A 68 -17.94 3.14 -3.82
CA THR A 68 -17.92 3.88 -5.09
C THR A 68 -16.60 4.58 -5.36
N ARG A 69 -15.72 4.67 -4.35
CA ARG A 69 -14.45 5.39 -4.46
C ARG A 69 -13.24 4.48 -4.62
N VAL A 70 -13.44 3.17 -4.52
CA VAL A 70 -12.33 2.22 -4.52
C VAL A 70 -11.46 2.34 -5.76
N GLU A 71 -12.08 2.31 -6.95
CA GLU A 71 -11.31 2.36 -8.20
C GLU A 71 -10.49 3.64 -8.33
N GLU A 72 -11.09 4.77 -7.98
CA GLU A 72 -10.44 6.07 -8.03
C GLU A 72 -9.21 6.11 -7.11
N ILE A 73 -9.37 5.63 -5.89
CA ILE A 73 -8.29 5.65 -4.90
C ILE A 73 -7.18 4.70 -5.30
N VAL A 74 -7.52 3.50 -5.74
CA VAL A 74 -6.53 2.52 -6.20
C VAL A 74 -5.73 3.09 -7.38
N ARG A 75 -6.41 3.73 -8.32
CA ARG A 75 -5.75 4.33 -9.48
C ARG A 75 -4.75 5.41 -9.06
N LYS A 76 -5.13 6.28 -8.14
CA LYS A 76 -4.24 7.33 -7.64
C LYS A 76 -2.99 6.74 -7.00
N ILE A 77 -3.15 5.70 -6.20
CA ILE A 77 -2.01 5.07 -5.54
C ILE A 77 -1.09 4.43 -6.57
N VAL A 78 -1.65 3.70 -7.52
CA VAL A 78 -0.87 3.01 -8.56
C VAL A 78 -0.09 4.01 -9.42
N GLU A 79 -0.69 5.13 -9.80
CA GLU A 79 -0.02 6.14 -10.62
C GLU A 79 1.27 6.65 -9.97
N ILE A 80 1.29 6.75 -8.66
CA ILE A 80 2.46 7.26 -7.95
C ILE A 80 3.41 6.14 -7.55
N ALA A 81 2.86 5.03 -7.07
CA ALA A 81 3.66 3.96 -6.47
C ALA A 81 4.28 3.00 -7.46
N ARG A 82 3.76 2.94 -8.67
CA ARG A 82 4.31 2.04 -9.70
C ARG A 82 5.49 2.71 -10.40
N THR A 83 6.65 2.09 -10.30
CA THR A 83 7.86 2.56 -10.99
C THR A 83 8.22 1.69 -12.19
N GLY A 84 7.56 0.56 -12.35
CA GLY A 84 7.87 -0.40 -13.40
C GLY A 84 8.91 -1.43 -12.98
N ARG A 85 9.33 -1.41 -11.73
CA ARG A 85 10.30 -2.35 -11.19
C ARG A 85 9.64 -3.36 -10.28
N MET A 86 10.23 -4.54 -10.19
CA MET A 86 9.77 -5.52 -9.22
C MET A 86 9.90 -4.96 -7.81
N GLY A 87 8.96 -5.30 -6.96
CA GLY A 87 8.98 -4.83 -5.59
C GLY A 87 8.44 -3.43 -5.41
N ASP A 88 7.74 -2.90 -6.40
CA ASP A 88 7.08 -1.60 -6.27
C ASP A 88 6.08 -1.58 -5.13
N GLY A 89 5.42 -2.71 -4.88
CA GLY A 89 4.44 -2.80 -3.84
C GLY A 89 3.22 -3.59 -4.26
N LYS A 90 2.20 -3.51 -3.46
CA LYS A 90 0.95 -4.20 -3.72
C LYS A 90 -0.22 -3.46 -3.09
N ILE A 91 -1.39 -3.69 -3.62
CA ILE A 91 -2.62 -3.16 -3.05
C ILE A 91 -3.57 -4.33 -2.86
N MET A 92 -4.15 -4.42 -1.68
CA MET A 92 -5.19 -5.38 -1.38
C MET A 92 -6.47 -4.63 -1.08
N VAL A 93 -7.54 -5.02 -1.77
CA VAL A 93 -8.86 -4.46 -1.50
C VAL A 93 -9.63 -5.53 -0.75
N LEU A 94 -9.98 -5.24 0.48
CA LEU A 94 -10.67 -6.18 1.34
C LEU A 94 -12.16 -5.85 1.37
N PRO A 95 -13.02 -6.86 1.22
CA PRO A 95 -14.45 -6.62 1.35
C PRO A 95 -14.76 -6.20 2.78
N ALA A 96 -15.55 -5.15 2.92
CA ALA A 96 -16.01 -4.74 4.22
C ALA A 96 -17.33 -5.44 4.53
N VAL A 97 -17.65 -5.48 5.79
CA VAL A 97 -18.98 -5.92 6.21
C VAL A 97 -19.99 -4.91 5.68
N SER A 98 -21.10 -5.40 5.18
CA SER A 98 -22.13 -4.55 4.57
C SER A 98 -22.69 -3.49 5.51
N SER A 99 -22.53 -3.66 6.81
CA SER A 99 -23.03 -2.73 7.83
C SER A 99 -21.91 -2.06 8.61
N GLY A 100 -20.72 -2.01 8.04
CA GLY A 100 -19.59 -1.37 8.71
C GLY A 100 -19.76 0.13 8.84
N ALA A 101 -19.21 0.69 9.90
CA ALA A 101 -19.23 2.13 10.15
C ALA A 101 -17.93 2.56 10.82
N VAL A 102 -17.55 3.82 10.58
CA VAL A 102 -16.46 4.47 11.30
C VAL A 102 -17.09 5.43 12.30
N VAL A 103 -16.70 5.29 13.55
CA VAL A 103 -17.17 6.18 14.61
C VAL A 103 -15.99 7.01 15.08
N GLU A 104 -16.11 8.31 14.94
CA GLU A 104 -15.11 9.24 15.42
C GLU A 104 -15.54 9.84 16.75
N PHE A 105 -14.58 10.18 17.58
CA PHE A 105 -14.84 10.76 18.89
C PHE A 105 -13.84 11.82 19.27
#